data_4ef15b833f3bfb3c3b9fb5ab15e2572b
#
_entry.id   4ef15b833f3bfb3c3b9fb5ab15e2572b
#
_cell.length_a   1.000
_cell.length_b   1.000
_cell.length_c   1.000
_cell.angle_alpha   90.00
_cell.angle_beta   90.00
_cell.angle_gamma   90.00
#
_symmetry.space_group_name_H-M   'P 1'
#
loop_
_entity.id
_entity.type
_entity.pdbx_description
1 polymer ?
#
loop_
_entity_poly.entity_id
_entity_poly.type
_entity_poly.pdbx_seq_one_letter_code
_entity_poly.pdbx_strand_id
1 'polypeptide(L)'
;ACDGEEVIERIPEEHPDIILTDINMPFLSGLELLQKLQTEYPDIVTIAISGYDDFEKVKGVFVSGGLDYLLKPVGKEEMVKVLTKALGVLEERENAKRQDETSRIQEHKLSSFLEDSEYSALLSGKLYGQSAAQTHVSSTNTFSEVATLMVKFYNITEIAERFDHDNLQMSWKIKSCLKELTGDAGNPIIFNNSNKMSEFLIVETADAKALKTLADNILKEFSMEEYGPVSVVIHEQTSSLDDIGTVYRELISALVTRPFSRSHCVLLCPEDKSGENQTIGK
;
A
#
# COMPACT_ATOMS: atom_id res chain seq x y z
N ALA A 1 -36.49 14.99 -9.25
CA ALA A 1 -36.71 14.39 -10.58
C ALA A 1 -38.19 14.15 -10.81
N CYS A 2 -38.65 14.32 -12.05
CA CYS A 2 -40.03 14.15 -12.42
C CYS A 2 -40.35 12.72 -12.88
N ASP A 3 -39.34 11.99 -13.33
CA ASP A 3 -39.44 10.60 -13.79
C ASP A 3 -38.15 9.83 -13.54
N GLY A 4 -38.17 8.52 -13.87
CA GLY A 4 -37.02 7.65 -13.62
C GLY A 4 -35.83 7.89 -14.56
N GLU A 5 -36.00 8.43 -15.75
CA GLU A 5 -34.92 8.76 -16.66
C GLU A 5 -34.11 9.95 -16.14
N GLU A 6 -34.80 11.01 -15.70
CA GLU A 6 -34.14 12.15 -15.04
C GLU A 6 -33.35 11.74 -13.78
N VAL A 7 -33.84 10.75 -13.00
CA VAL A 7 -33.11 10.23 -11.85
C VAL A 7 -31.77 9.68 -12.28
N ILE A 8 -31.72 8.81 -13.31
CA ILE A 8 -30.52 8.18 -13.79
C ILE A 8 -29.53 9.22 -14.31
N GLU A 9 -29.98 10.23 -15.06
CA GLU A 9 -29.12 11.30 -15.57
C GLU A 9 -28.47 12.13 -14.45
N ARG A 10 -29.13 12.28 -13.30
CA ARG A 10 -28.65 13.10 -12.19
C ARG A 10 -27.72 12.35 -11.23
N ILE A 11 -27.74 11.02 -11.17
CA ILE A 11 -26.90 10.23 -10.27
C ILE A 11 -25.40 10.56 -10.38
N PRO A 12 -24.79 10.69 -11.59
CA PRO A 12 -23.38 11.00 -11.73
C PRO A 12 -22.96 12.37 -11.16
N GLU A 13 -23.89 13.31 -11.07
CA GLU A 13 -23.63 14.66 -10.55
C GLU A 13 -23.95 14.78 -9.05
N GLU A 14 -25.03 14.14 -8.59
CA GLU A 14 -25.53 14.30 -7.23
C GLU A 14 -25.02 13.24 -6.25
N HIS A 15 -24.55 12.08 -6.74
CA HIS A 15 -24.05 10.97 -5.95
C HIS A 15 -24.91 10.62 -4.72
N PRO A 16 -26.22 10.35 -4.89
CA PRO A 16 -27.11 10.09 -3.77
C PRO A 16 -26.82 8.74 -3.11
N ASP A 17 -26.86 8.67 -1.79
CA ASP A 17 -26.79 7.42 -1.03
C ASP A 17 -28.14 6.72 -0.95
N ILE A 18 -29.24 7.48 -0.94
CA ILE A 18 -30.62 6.98 -0.81
C ILE A 18 -31.50 7.62 -1.88
N ILE A 19 -32.27 6.80 -2.59
CA ILE A 19 -33.29 7.25 -3.54
C ILE A 19 -34.66 6.79 -3.07
N LEU A 20 -35.59 7.77 -2.91
CA LEU A 20 -37.00 7.51 -2.72
C LEU A 20 -37.73 7.76 -4.04
N THR A 21 -38.46 6.76 -4.53
CA THR A 21 -39.15 6.86 -5.81
C THR A 21 -40.61 6.44 -5.71
N ASP A 22 -41.51 7.15 -6.41
CA ASP A 22 -42.87 6.67 -6.65
C ASP A 22 -42.81 5.44 -7.59
N ILE A 23 -43.66 4.46 -7.36
CA ILE A 23 -43.81 3.32 -8.27
C ILE A 23 -44.45 3.76 -9.59
N ASN A 24 -45.41 4.64 -9.54
CA ASN A 24 -46.18 5.08 -10.71
C ASN A 24 -45.64 6.41 -11.25
N MET A 25 -44.62 6.31 -12.10
CA MET A 25 -44.05 7.46 -12.82
C MET A 25 -44.22 7.29 -14.34
N PRO A 26 -44.31 8.41 -15.10
CA PRO A 26 -44.28 8.35 -16.55
C PRO A 26 -42.93 7.93 -17.08
N PHE A 27 -42.86 7.47 -18.33
CA PHE A 27 -41.68 7.04 -19.08
C PHE A 27 -41.01 5.83 -18.45
N LEU A 28 -40.21 6.00 -17.42
CA LEU A 28 -39.57 4.92 -16.65
C LEU A 28 -40.26 4.78 -15.30
N SER A 29 -40.96 3.66 -15.08
CA SER A 29 -41.65 3.38 -13.80
C SER A 29 -40.66 3.19 -12.65
N GLY A 30 -41.12 3.39 -11.39
CA GLY A 30 -40.28 3.19 -10.23
C GLY A 30 -39.72 1.78 -10.10
N LEU A 31 -40.46 0.74 -10.51
CA LEU A 31 -39.95 -0.65 -10.50
C LEU A 31 -38.84 -0.88 -11.53
N GLU A 32 -39.00 -0.32 -12.73
CA GLU A 32 -37.94 -0.39 -13.74
C GLU A 32 -36.70 0.41 -13.32
N LEU A 33 -36.91 1.56 -12.67
CA LEU A 33 -35.81 2.34 -12.07
C LEU A 33 -35.07 1.52 -11.00
N LEU A 34 -35.78 0.88 -10.08
CA LEU A 34 -35.18 0.03 -9.04
C LEU A 34 -34.32 -1.10 -9.64
N GLN A 35 -34.80 -1.78 -10.69
CA GLN A 35 -34.06 -2.82 -11.39
C GLN A 35 -32.77 -2.30 -12.02
N LYS A 36 -32.82 -1.13 -12.65
CA LYS A 36 -31.63 -0.49 -13.21
C LYS A 36 -30.64 -0.10 -12.12
N LEU A 37 -31.12 0.53 -11.03
CA LEU A 37 -30.29 0.94 -9.90
C LEU A 37 -29.60 -0.27 -9.23
N GLN A 38 -30.30 -1.38 -9.08
CA GLN A 38 -29.72 -2.61 -8.52
C GLN A 38 -28.53 -3.13 -9.36
N THR A 39 -28.60 -2.94 -10.70
CA THR A 39 -27.58 -3.47 -11.62
C THR A 39 -26.42 -2.48 -11.83
N GLU A 40 -26.76 -1.20 -12.03
CA GLU A 40 -25.78 -0.18 -12.42
C GLU A 40 -25.21 0.60 -11.23
N TYR A 41 -26.00 0.72 -10.14
CA TYR A 41 -25.64 1.50 -8.93
C TYR A 41 -25.98 0.74 -7.64
N PRO A 42 -25.41 -0.44 -7.41
CA PRO A 42 -25.79 -1.34 -6.30
C PRO A 42 -25.51 -0.76 -4.90
N ASP A 43 -24.70 0.28 -4.82
CA ASP A 43 -24.39 0.97 -3.55
C ASP A 43 -25.51 1.91 -3.11
N ILE A 44 -26.40 2.33 -4.00
CA ILE A 44 -27.52 3.22 -3.68
C ILE A 44 -28.64 2.43 -3.01
N VAL A 45 -29.06 2.90 -1.86
CA VAL A 45 -30.21 2.31 -1.14
C VAL A 45 -31.50 2.88 -1.72
N THR A 46 -32.42 2.01 -2.13
CA THR A 46 -33.66 2.42 -2.80
C THR A 46 -34.90 2.11 -1.97
N ILE A 47 -35.82 3.06 -1.89
CA ILE A 47 -37.09 2.98 -1.17
C ILE A 47 -38.22 3.36 -2.14
N ALA A 48 -39.24 2.52 -2.24
CA ALA A 48 -40.38 2.81 -3.07
C ALA A 48 -41.50 3.51 -2.28
N ILE A 49 -42.23 4.39 -2.95
CA ILE A 49 -43.46 4.99 -2.43
C ILE A 49 -44.63 4.49 -3.30
N SER A 50 -45.69 3.95 -2.68
CA SER A 50 -46.80 3.29 -3.40
C SER A 50 -48.15 3.81 -2.95
N GLY A 51 -49.16 3.72 -3.82
CA GLY A 51 -50.54 3.93 -3.48
C GLY A 51 -51.19 2.67 -2.88
N TYR A 52 -52.40 2.80 -2.33
CA TYR A 52 -53.06 1.76 -1.52
C TYR A 52 -53.42 0.47 -2.29
N ASP A 53 -53.52 0.53 -3.62
CA ASP A 53 -54.00 -0.60 -4.46
C ASP A 53 -52.89 -1.40 -5.15
N ASP A 54 -51.63 -1.23 -4.73
CA ASP A 54 -50.46 -1.76 -5.45
C ASP A 54 -49.77 -2.96 -4.78
N PHE A 55 -50.54 -3.84 -4.09
CA PHE A 55 -49.96 -4.99 -3.35
C PHE A 55 -49.04 -5.88 -4.20
N GLU A 56 -49.39 -6.18 -5.45
CA GLU A 56 -48.53 -6.92 -6.38
C GLU A 56 -47.25 -6.17 -6.72
N LYS A 57 -47.29 -4.84 -6.78
CA LYS A 57 -46.12 -3.99 -7.04
C LYS A 57 -45.17 -3.92 -5.84
N VAL A 58 -45.71 -3.96 -4.60
CA VAL A 58 -44.90 -4.02 -3.39
C VAL A 58 -44.00 -5.26 -3.39
N LYS A 59 -44.54 -6.42 -3.80
CA LYS A 59 -43.70 -7.63 -4.00
C LYS A 59 -42.61 -7.40 -5.04
N GLY A 60 -42.93 -6.67 -6.12
CA GLY A 60 -41.98 -6.27 -7.16
C GLY A 60 -40.84 -5.42 -6.60
N VAL A 61 -41.07 -4.53 -5.64
CA VAL A 61 -40.03 -3.68 -5.02
C VAL A 61 -38.90 -4.53 -4.41
N PHE A 62 -39.24 -5.53 -3.61
CA PHE A 62 -38.24 -6.39 -2.98
C PHE A 62 -37.51 -7.28 -3.99
N VAL A 63 -38.20 -7.76 -5.01
CA VAL A 63 -37.57 -8.53 -6.11
C VAL A 63 -36.62 -7.68 -6.93
N SER A 64 -36.92 -6.38 -7.05
CA SER A 64 -36.12 -5.39 -7.79
C SER A 64 -35.03 -4.73 -6.92
N GLY A 65 -34.75 -5.26 -5.72
CA GLY A 65 -33.65 -4.79 -4.86
C GLY A 65 -33.99 -3.58 -3.99
N GLY A 66 -35.25 -3.15 -3.93
CA GLY A 66 -35.69 -2.10 -3.00
C GLY A 66 -35.56 -2.55 -1.54
N LEU A 67 -35.04 -1.66 -0.68
CA LEU A 67 -34.87 -1.93 0.76
C LEU A 67 -36.21 -2.01 1.48
N ASP A 68 -37.12 -1.12 1.16
CA ASP A 68 -38.44 -1.01 1.81
C ASP A 68 -39.39 -0.19 0.94
N TYR A 69 -40.65 -0.08 1.41
CA TYR A 69 -41.66 0.73 0.74
C TYR A 69 -42.47 1.56 1.75
N LEU A 70 -43.09 2.65 1.28
CA LEU A 70 -43.96 3.53 2.03
C LEU A 70 -45.31 3.64 1.32
N LEU A 71 -46.39 3.58 2.09
CA LEU A 71 -47.74 3.76 1.57
C LEU A 71 -48.16 5.24 1.62
N LYS A 72 -48.79 5.74 0.55
CA LYS A 72 -49.39 7.05 0.54
C LYS A 72 -50.77 7.03 1.26
N PRO A 73 -51.08 8.06 2.12
CA PRO A 73 -50.23 9.20 2.46
C PRO A 73 -49.10 8.82 3.42
N VAL A 74 -47.87 9.23 3.12
CA VAL A 74 -46.69 8.87 3.90
C VAL A 74 -46.71 9.52 5.28
N GLY A 75 -46.75 8.71 6.32
CA GLY A 75 -46.66 9.15 7.72
C GLY A 75 -45.25 9.52 8.13
N LYS A 76 -45.12 10.55 8.98
CA LYS A 76 -43.77 10.97 9.47
C LYS A 76 -43.04 9.83 10.21
N GLU A 77 -43.74 9.06 11.04
CA GLU A 77 -43.14 7.97 11.81
C GLU A 77 -42.66 6.83 10.92
N GLU A 78 -43.42 6.47 9.87
CA GLU A 78 -43.03 5.46 8.90
C GLU A 78 -41.81 5.91 8.07
N MET A 79 -41.81 7.18 7.62
CA MET A 79 -40.66 7.76 6.91
C MET A 79 -39.39 7.68 7.77
N VAL A 80 -39.44 8.10 9.04
CA VAL A 80 -38.30 8.03 9.96
C VAL A 80 -37.83 6.59 10.14
N LYS A 81 -38.74 5.64 10.32
CA LYS A 81 -38.39 4.23 10.48
C LYS A 81 -37.66 3.67 9.26
N VAL A 82 -38.16 3.95 8.06
CA VAL A 82 -37.56 3.44 6.82
C VAL A 82 -36.21 4.11 6.52
N LEU A 83 -36.09 5.42 6.75
CA LEU A 83 -34.81 6.11 6.63
C LEU A 83 -33.78 5.64 7.65
N THR A 84 -34.16 5.37 8.91
CA THR A 84 -33.28 4.80 9.92
C THR A 84 -32.75 3.42 9.48
N LYS A 85 -33.62 2.59 8.90
CA LYS A 85 -33.23 1.29 8.34
C LYS A 85 -32.24 1.45 7.20
N ALA A 86 -32.47 2.43 6.29
CA ALA A 86 -31.57 2.73 5.17
C ALA A 86 -30.19 3.19 5.65
N LEU A 87 -30.15 4.07 6.65
CA LEU A 87 -28.89 4.52 7.25
C LEU A 87 -28.12 3.35 7.89
N GLY A 88 -28.81 2.45 8.59
CA GLY A 88 -28.19 1.25 9.17
C GLY A 88 -27.53 0.37 8.09
N VAL A 89 -28.17 0.17 6.93
CA VAL A 89 -27.58 -0.57 5.81
C VAL A 89 -26.34 0.12 5.25
N LEU A 90 -26.37 1.44 5.12
CA LEU A 90 -25.20 2.23 4.66
C LEU A 90 -24.03 2.12 5.65
N GLU A 91 -24.30 2.27 6.94
CA GLU A 91 -23.29 2.13 8.01
C GLU A 91 -22.67 0.72 8.04
N GLU A 92 -23.50 -0.33 7.90
CA GLU A 92 -22.99 -1.71 7.83
C GLU A 92 -22.08 -1.93 6.61
N ARG A 93 -22.46 -1.41 5.44
CA ARG A 93 -21.66 -1.49 4.21
C ARG A 93 -20.33 -0.75 4.36
N GLU A 94 -20.35 0.45 4.93
CA GLU A 94 -19.14 1.24 5.15
C GLU A 94 -18.20 0.56 6.15
N ASN A 95 -18.74 0.00 7.23
CA ASN A 95 -17.95 -0.75 8.20
C ASN A 95 -17.34 -2.02 7.60
N ALA A 96 -18.08 -2.74 6.75
CA ALA A 96 -17.57 -3.89 6.03
C ALA A 96 -16.43 -3.51 5.06
N LYS A 97 -16.58 -2.42 4.29
CA LYS A 97 -15.52 -1.88 3.41
C LYS A 97 -14.26 -1.51 4.22
N ARG A 98 -14.41 -0.84 5.36
CA ARG A 98 -13.29 -0.47 6.25
C ARG A 98 -12.59 -1.71 6.85
N GLN A 99 -13.34 -2.73 7.24
CA GLN A 99 -12.76 -3.97 7.74
C GLN A 99 -11.98 -4.73 6.67
N ASP A 100 -12.50 -4.83 5.45
CA ASP A 100 -11.82 -5.47 4.33
C ASP A 100 -10.52 -4.73 3.97
N GLU A 101 -10.55 -3.40 3.92
CA GLU A 101 -9.38 -2.57 3.69
C GLU A 101 -8.32 -2.74 4.79
N THR A 102 -8.75 -2.74 6.07
CA THR A 102 -7.84 -2.98 7.19
C THR A 102 -7.20 -4.37 7.13
N SER A 103 -7.98 -5.39 6.79
CA SER A 103 -7.49 -6.77 6.63
C SER A 103 -6.47 -6.87 5.50
N ARG A 104 -6.73 -6.25 4.34
CA ARG A 104 -5.79 -6.20 3.22
C ARG A 104 -4.48 -5.51 3.58
N ILE A 105 -4.55 -4.38 4.31
CA ILE A 105 -3.35 -3.69 4.79
C ILE A 105 -2.55 -4.59 5.73
N GLN A 106 -3.20 -5.32 6.63
CA GLN A 106 -2.51 -6.26 7.55
C GLN A 106 -1.86 -7.43 6.80
N GLU A 107 -2.55 -8.02 5.83
CA GLU A 107 -2.00 -9.07 4.96
C GLU A 107 -0.78 -8.57 4.19
N HIS A 108 -0.83 -7.37 3.61
CA HIS A 108 0.30 -6.76 2.93
C HIS A 108 1.49 -6.49 3.85
N LYS A 109 1.24 -6.03 5.09
CA LYS A 109 2.32 -5.83 6.08
C LYS A 109 2.99 -7.15 6.45
N LEU A 110 2.20 -8.20 6.66
CA LEU A 110 2.72 -9.52 7.01
C LEU A 110 3.52 -10.14 5.85
N SER A 111 3.01 -10.07 4.62
CA SER A 111 3.72 -10.53 3.42
C SER A 111 5.07 -9.81 3.27
N SER A 112 5.07 -8.49 3.41
CA SER A 112 6.28 -7.67 3.35
C SER A 112 7.31 -8.04 4.43
N PHE A 113 6.87 -8.41 5.62
CA PHE A 113 7.76 -8.86 6.69
C PHE A 113 8.37 -10.25 6.42
N LEU A 114 7.59 -11.16 5.84
CA LEU A 114 8.10 -12.47 5.44
C LEU A 114 9.17 -12.34 4.36
N GLU A 115 8.95 -11.49 3.36
CA GLU A 115 9.95 -11.15 2.34
C GLU A 115 11.23 -10.57 2.98
N ASP A 116 11.08 -9.63 3.92
CA ASP A 116 12.23 -9.07 4.67
C ASP A 116 13.05 -10.15 5.39
N SER A 117 12.37 -11.13 5.97
CA SER A 117 13.02 -12.26 6.65
C SER A 117 13.79 -13.15 5.68
N GLU A 118 13.24 -13.40 4.49
CA GLU A 118 13.89 -14.20 3.45
C GLU A 118 15.15 -13.51 2.91
N TYR A 119 15.06 -12.22 2.54
CA TYR A 119 16.20 -11.44 2.09
C TYR A 119 17.26 -11.26 3.19
N SER A 120 16.85 -11.10 4.45
CA SER A 120 17.78 -11.01 5.58
C SER A 120 18.55 -12.31 5.83
N ALA A 121 17.98 -13.46 5.50
CA ALA A 121 18.68 -14.74 5.57
C ALA A 121 19.82 -14.80 4.54
N LEU A 122 19.64 -14.22 3.34
CA LEU A 122 20.70 -14.11 2.32
C LEU A 122 21.87 -13.26 2.83
N LEU A 123 21.61 -12.15 3.54
CA LEU A 123 22.66 -11.31 4.12
C LEU A 123 23.55 -12.08 5.11
N SER A 124 22.99 -13.08 5.81
CA SER A 124 23.68 -13.88 6.81
C SER A 124 24.52 -15.01 6.22
N GLY A 125 24.46 -15.23 4.89
CA GLY A 125 25.10 -16.38 4.24
C GLY A 125 24.53 -17.74 4.65
N LYS A 126 23.39 -17.75 5.33
CA LYS A 126 22.67 -18.97 5.70
C LYS A 126 21.78 -19.41 4.56
N LEU A 127 22.38 -19.98 3.54
CA LEU A 127 21.66 -20.73 2.52
C LEU A 127 21.10 -22.02 3.16
N TYR A 128 19.92 -21.97 3.68
CA TYR A 128 19.11 -23.17 3.88
C TYR A 128 18.54 -23.55 2.51
N GLY A 129 18.87 -24.77 2.08
CA GLY A 129 18.64 -25.29 0.75
C GLY A 129 17.27 -24.94 0.17
N GLN A 130 17.25 -24.63 -1.14
CA GLN A 130 16.12 -24.36 -2.00
C GLN A 130 14.94 -23.69 -1.27
N SER A 131 15.15 -22.48 -0.77
CA SER A 131 14.12 -21.71 -0.11
C SER A 131 13.22 -21.01 -1.15
N ALA A 132 12.01 -20.66 -0.72
CA ALA A 132 11.06 -19.90 -1.52
C ALA A 132 11.65 -18.60 -2.11
N ALA A 133 12.69 -18.01 -1.49
CA ALA A 133 13.43 -16.87 -2.02
C ALA A 133 14.06 -17.17 -3.38
N GLN A 134 14.63 -18.37 -3.59
CA GLN A 134 15.09 -18.77 -4.93
C GLN A 134 13.94 -18.97 -5.92
N THR A 135 12.75 -19.36 -5.45
CA THR A 135 11.58 -19.53 -6.31
C THR A 135 10.95 -18.18 -6.68
N HIS A 136 10.89 -17.23 -5.76
CA HIS A 136 10.39 -15.87 -6.02
C HIS A 136 11.40 -15.01 -6.79
N VAL A 137 12.67 -15.06 -6.43
CA VAL A 137 13.75 -14.33 -7.12
C VAL A 137 13.99 -14.91 -8.52
N SER A 138 13.90 -16.24 -8.70
CA SER A 138 14.11 -16.88 -10.01
C SER A 138 12.92 -16.73 -10.95
N SER A 139 11.72 -16.45 -10.45
CA SER A 139 10.52 -16.35 -11.29
C SER A 139 10.22 -14.93 -11.77
N THR A 140 10.76 -13.90 -11.12
CA THR A 140 10.43 -12.51 -11.43
C THR A 140 11.61 -11.65 -11.91
N ASN A 141 12.88 -11.96 -11.56
CA ASN A 141 14.00 -11.09 -11.91
C ASN A 141 15.26 -11.89 -12.18
N THR A 142 15.60 -12.09 -13.47
CA THR A 142 16.94 -12.48 -13.94
C THR A 142 17.86 -11.25 -13.95
N PHE A 143 18.13 -10.64 -12.80
CA PHE A 143 19.15 -9.59 -12.74
C PHE A 143 20.53 -10.26 -12.69
N SER A 144 21.28 -10.16 -13.78
CA SER A 144 22.66 -10.62 -13.85
C SER A 144 23.61 -9.70 -13.09
N GLU A 145 23.28 -8.43 -12.97
CA GLU A 145 24.07 -7.40 -12.30
C GLU A 145 23.18 -6.36 -11.63
N VAL A 146 23.34 -6.18 -10.33
CA VAL A 146 22.59 -5.21 -9.52
C VAL A 146 23.53 -4.34 -8.70
N ALA A 147 23.13 -3.11 -8.50
CA ALA A 147 23.75 -2.20 -7.56
C ALA A 147 22.96 -2.18 -6.25
N THR A 148 23.62 -1.92 -5.13
CA THR A 148 23.01 -1.98 -3.81
C THR A 148 23.24 -0.71 -3.02
N LEU A 149 22.17 -0.18 -2.41
CA LEU A 149 22.23 0.88 -1.41
C LEU A 149 21.76 0.34 -0.07
N MET A 150 22.37 0.87 1.00
CA MET A 150 21.89 0.65 2.37
C MET A 150 21.53 1.98 3.01
N VAL A 151 20.33 2.08 3.55
CA VAL A 151 19.85 3.22 4.32
C VAL A 151 19.90 2.84 5.80
N LYS A 152 20.69 3.55 6.59
CA LYS A 152 20.88 3.32 8.02
C LYS A 152 20.27 4.46 8.83
N PHE A 153 19.28 4.14 9.64
CA PHE A 153 18.69 5.04 10.64
C PHE A 153 19.38 4.85 11.98
N TYR A 154 19.81 5.94 12.62
CA TYR A 154 20.50 5.84 13.93
C TYR A 154 19.52 6.01 15.11
N ASN A 155 18.41 6.70 14.89
CA ASN A 155 17.38 6.96 15.92
C ASN A 155 16.15 6.07 15.73
N ILE A 156 16.35 4.80 15.32
CA ILE A 156 15.22 3.90 14.98
C ILE A 156 14.23 3.71 16.14
N THR A 157 14.70 3.77 17.40
CA THR A 157 13.84 3.64 18.58
C THR A 157 12.89 4.84 18.72
N GLU A 158 13.39 6.07 18.51
CA GLU A 158 12.59 7.28 18.54
C GLU A 158 11.58 7.32 17.37
N ILE A 159 12.00 6.79 16.22
CA ILE A 159 11.10 6.63 15.07
C ILE A 159 9.99 5.62 15.41
N ALA A 160 10.32 4.49 16.04
CA ALA A 160 9.37 3.46 16.43
C ALA A 160 8.31 3.97 17.43
N GLU A 161 8.67 4.89 18.34
CA GLU A 161 7.74 5.53 19.27
C GLU A 161 6.59 6.25 18.55
N ARG A 162 6.83 6.82 17.36
CA ARG A 162 5.79 7.49 16.55
C ARG A 162 4.78 6.51 15.96
N PHE A 163 5.09 5.23 15.96
CA PHE A 163 4.25 4.14 15.48
C PHE A 163 3.76 3.26 16.64
N ASP A 164 3.69 3.79 17.86
CA ASP A 164 3.29 3.06 19.07
C ASP A 164 4.10 1.75 19.26
N HIS A 165 5.37 1.75 18.85
CA HIS A 165 6.27 0.58 18.80
C HIS A 165 5.80 -0.56 17.88
N ASP A 166 4.86 -0.29 16.96
CA ASP A 166 4.53 -1.23 15.87
C ASP A 166 5.63 -1.22 14.81
N ASN A 167 6.60 -2.10 14.99
CA ASN A 167 7.74 -2.25 14.11
C ASN A 167 7.36 -2.67 12.69
N LEU A 168 6.27 -3.41 12.53
CA LEU A 168 5.78 -3.82 11.20
C LEU A 168 5.23 -2.61 10.45
N GLN A 169 4.47 -1.77 11.12
CA GLN A 169 3.93 -0.55 10.53
C GLN A 169 5.04 0.44 10.19
N MET A 170 6.01 0.63 11.08
CA MET A 170 7.17 1.48 10.85
C MET A 170 7.96 1.01 9.61
N SER A 171 8.34 -0.27 9.57
CA SER A 171 9.10 -0.84 8.46
C SER A 171 8.34 -0.71 7.14
N TRP A 172 7.06 -1.04 7.14
CA TRP A 172 6.21 -0.91 5.96
C TRP A 172 6.12 0.53 5.46
N LYS A 173 5.96 1.52 6.36
CA LYS A 173 5.89 2.94 5.99
C LYS A 173 7.21 3.43 5.40
N ILE A 174 8.35 3.11 6.02
CA ILE A 174 9.67 3.47 5.50
C ILE A 174 9.89 2.85 4.11
N LYS A 175 9.58 1.55 3.93
CA LYS A 175 9.70 0.89 2.62
C LYS A 175 8.79 1.52 1.55
N SER A 176 7.59 1.92 1.92
CA SER A 176 6.68 2.61 0.99
C SER A 176 7.26 3.93 0.51
N CYS A 177 7.82 4.75 1.41
CA CYS A 177 8.52 5.98 1.03
C CYS A 177 9.75 5.71 0.15
N LEU A 178 10.56 4.70 0.48
CA LEU A 178 11.71 4.31 -0.35
C LEU A 178 11.27 3.86 -1.74
N LYS A 179 10.16 3.13 -1.84
CA LYS A 179 9.60 2.68 -3.12
C LYS A 179 9.10 3.85 -3.98
N GLU A 180 8.48 4.85 -3.39
CA GLU A 180 8.07 6.07 -4.09
C GLU A 180 9.29 6.83 -4.65
N LEU A 181 10.40 6.86 -3.91
CA LEU A 181 11.64 7.53 -4.33
C LEU A 181 12.40 6.77 -5.43
N THR A 182 12.38 5.44 -5.44
CA THR A 182 13.01 4.62 -6.49
C THR A 182 12.19 4.62 -7.77
N GLY A 183 10.86 4.81 -7.67
CA GLY A 183 9.94 4.64 -8.79
C GLY A 183 9.78 3.19 -9.24
N ASP A 184 8.94 2.98 -10.26
CA ASP A 184 8.66 1.64 -10.78
C ASP A 184 9.68 1.18 -11.87
N ALA A 185 10.61 2.06 -12.26
CA ALA A 185 11.61 1.76 -13.27
C ALA A 185 12.63 0.75 -12.73
N GLY A 186 12.65 -0.45 -13.29
CA GLY A 186 13.61 -1.50 -12.91
C GLY A 186 13.15 -2.43 -11.79
N ASN A 187 11.94 -2.27 -11.24
CA ASN A 187 11.38 -3.11 -10.18
C ASN A 187 12.36 -3.37 -9.02
N PRO A 188 12.75 -2.33 -8.27
CA PRO A 188 13.76 -2.44 -7.22
C PRO A 188 13.29 -3.39 -6.10
N ILE A 189 14.20 -4.17 -5.56
CA ILE A 189 13.97 -4.98 -4.36
C ILE A 189 14.29 -4.10 -3.15
N ILE A 190 13.32 -3.85 -2.30
CA ILE A 190 13.47 -3.04 -1.09
C ILE A 190 13.07 -3.87 0.12
N PHE A 191 14.00 -4.09 1.03
CA PHE A 191 13.74 -4.87 2.23
C PHE A 191 14.41 -4.28 3.48
N ASN A 192 13.81 -4.56 4.64
CA ASN A 192 14.38 -4.25 5.93
C ASN A 192 15.18 -5.44 6.46
N ASN A 193 16.35 -5.18 7.02
CA ASN A 193 17.11 -6.24 7.68
C ASN A 193 16.42 -6.67 8.97
N SER A 194 15.76 -7.82 8.97
CA SER A 194 15.00 -8.35 10.11
C SER A 194 15.85 -8.52 11.38
N ASN A 195 17.16 -8.68 11.27
CA ASN A 195 18.08 -8.78 12.40
C ASN A 195 18.51 -7.39 12.91
N LYS A 196 18.34 -6.36 12.10
CA LYS A 196 18.76 -4.98 12.42
C LYS A 196 17.77 -3.99 11.82
N MET A 197 16.65 -3.78 12.46
CA MET A 197 15.53 -2.98 11.98
C MET A 197 15.87 -1.55 11.52
N SER A 198 17.04 -1.06 11.89
CA SER A 198 17.55 0.25 11.47
C SER A 198 18.21 0.27 10.09
N GLU A 199 18.25 -0.87 9.38
CA GLU A 199 18.93 -1.03 8.10
C GLU A 199 17.95 -1.47 7.03
N PHE A 200 17.83 -0.67 5.97
CA PHE A 200 17.03 -0.96 4.79
C PHE A 200 17.95 -1.09 3.60
N LEU A 201 17.72 -2.08 2.75
CA LEU A 201 18.48 -2.30 1.55
C LEU A 201 17.61 -2.07 0.32
N ILE A 202 18.21 -1.44 -0.69
CA ILE A 202 17.63 -1.22 -2.02
C ILE A 202 18.58 -1.88 -3.01
N VAL A 203 18.06 -2.82 -3.79
CA VAL A 203 18.79 -3.54 -4.83
C VAL A 203 18.11 -3.26 -6.15
N GLU A 204 18.84 -2.65 -7.09
CA GLU A 204 18.27 -2.24 -8.37
C GLU A 204 19.30 -2.24 -9.51
N THR A 205 18.80 -2.17 -10.74
CA THR A 205 19.64 -2.01 -11.93
C THR A 205 19.75 -0.53 -12.29
N ALA A 206 20.68 0.18 -11.66
CA ALA A 206 20.89 1.61 -11.91
C ALA A 206 22.38 1.93 -12.08
N ASP A 207 22.67 3.00 -12.79
CA ASP A 207 24.03 3.51 -12.91
C ASP A 207 24.44 4.32 -11.66
N ALA A 208 25.74 4.51 -11.46
CA ALA A 208 26.30 5.21 -10.30
C ALA A 208 25.75 6.65 -10.14
N LYS A 209 25.36 7.32 -11.21
CA LYS A 209 24.81 8.68 -11.16
C LYS A 209 23.36 8.65 -10.65
N ALA A 210 22.56 7.70 -11.12
CA ALA A 210 21.19 7.51 -10.65
C ALA A 210 21.17 7.14 -9.16
N LEU A 211 22.07 6.25 -8.70
CA LEU A 211 22.22 5.90 -7.30
C LEU A 211 22.56 7.08 -6.39
N LYS A 212 23.47 7.96 -6.83
CA LYS A 212 23.79 9.19 -6.08
C LYS A 212 22.60 10.12 -5.98
N THR A 213 21.88 10.30 -7.07
CA THR A 213 20.65 11.13 -7.09
C THR A 213 19.58 10.53 -6.16
N LEU A 214 19.40 9.22 -6.19
CA LEU A 214 18.50 8.52 -5.28
C LEU A 214 18.92 8.71 -3.82
N ALA A 215 20.20 8.54 -3.51
CA ALA A 215 20.72 8.73 -2.16
C ALA A 215 20.48 10.15 -1.63
N ASP A 216 20.70 11.17 -2.47
CA ASP A 216 20.41 12.57 -2.11
C ASP A 216 18.91 12.81 -1.86
N ASN A 217 18.04 12.21 -2.67
CA ASN A 217 16.59 12.27 -2.48
C ASN A 217 16.15 11.58 -1.19
N ILE A 218 16.75 10.43 -0.87
CA ILE A 218 16.49 9.70 0.39
C ILE A 218 16.87 10.57 1.60
N LEU A 219 18.05 11.22 1.58
CA LEU A 219 18.45 12.10 2.66
C LEU A 219 17.56 13.34 2.79
N LYS A 220 17.04 13.84 1.69
CA LYS A 220 16.10 14.96 1.70
C LYS A 220 14.74 14.56 2.28
N GLU A 221 14.22 13.40 1.91
CA GLU A 221 12.94 12.88 2.40
C GLU A 221 13.01 12.54 3.89
N PHE A 222 14.03 11.80 4.29
CA PHE A 222 14.28 11.45 5.69
C PHE A 222 15.14 12.51 6.35
N SER A 223 14.59 13.71 6.54
CA SER A 223 15.33 14.87 7.04
C SER A 223 15.91 14.65 8.44
N MET A 224 17.02 15.34 8.72
CA MET A 224 17.69 15.29 10.02
C MET A 224 16.80 15.76 11.19
N GLU A 225 15.89 16.71 10.91
CA GLU A 225 14.98 17.26 11.91
C GLU A 225 13.92 16.25 12.33
N GLU A 226 13.44 15.45 11.38
CA GLU A 226 12.35 14.51 11.60
C GLU A 226 12.83 13.12 11.99
N TYR A 227 13.86 12.59 11.31
CA TYR A 227 14.32 11.21 11.46
C TYR A 227 15.66 11.11 12.20
N GLY A 228 16.28 12.24 12.53
CA GLY A 228 17.63 12.25 13.07
C GLY A 228 18.68 11.87 12.02
N PRO A 229 19.87 11.43 12.45
CA PRO A 229 20.93 11.05 11.53
C PRO A 229 20.54 9.81 10.70
N VAL A 230 20.66 9.95 9.37
CA VAL A 230 20.49 8.86 8.39
C VAL A 230 21.73 8.80 7.52
N SER A 231 22.31 7.62 7.32
CA SER A 231 23.38 7.42 6.35
C SER A 231 22.89 6.57 5.20
N VAL A 232 23.20 6.98 3.97
CA VAL A 232 23.00 6.16 2.78
C VAL A 232 24.35 5.70 2.27
N VAL A 233 24.56 4.39 2.21
CA VAL A 233 25.80 3.78 1.74
C VAL A 233 25.56 3.17 0.38
N ILE A 234 26.36 3.53 -0.61
CA ILE A 234 26.24 3.07 -1.98
C ILE A 234 27.37 2.09 -2.27
N HIS A 235 27.01 0.92 -2.79
CA HIS A 235 27.93 -0.02 -3.41
C HIS A 235 27.86 0.20 -4.92
N GLU A 236 28.86 0.93 -5.48
CA GLU A 236 28.84 1.34 -6.89
C GLU A 236 29.13 0.17 -7.87
N GLN A 237 29.75 -0.90 -7.39
CA GLN A 237 30.02 -2.08 -8.22
C GLN A 237 28.75 -2.92 -8.33
N THR A 238 28.46 -3.35 -9.54
CA THR A 238 27.38 -4.30 -9.76
C THR A 238 27.82 -5.70 -9.33
N SER A 239 26.89 -6.44 -8.74
CA SER A 239 27.11 -7.79 -8.24
C SER A 239 25.92 -8.69 -8.55
N SER A 240 26.10 -9.99 -8.45
CA SER A 240 24.98 -10.92 -8.44
C SER A 240 24.19 -10.77 -7.15
N LEU A 241 22.89 -10.99 -7.20
CA LEU A 241 22.05 -11.05 -6.00
C LEU A 241 22.52 -12.16 -5.02
N ASP A 242 23.13 -13.22 -5.54
CA ASP A 242 23.72 -14.29 -4.71
C ASP A 242 24.88 -13.81 -3.84
N ASP A 243 25.56 -12.73 -4.25
CA ASP A 243 26.66 -12.11 -3.54
C ASP A 243 26.24 -11.05 -2.51
N ILE A 244 24.93 -10.80 -2.36
CA ILE A 244 24.37 -9.73 -1.51
C ILE A 244 24.91 -9.76 -0.08
N GLY A 245 25.20 -10.95 0.46
CA GLY A 245 25.80 -11.10 1.78
C GLY A 245 27.24 -10.58 1.86
N THR A 246 28.01 -10.65 0.79
CA THR A 246 29.33 -10.03 0.69
C THR A 246 29.22 -8.52 0.56
N VAL A 247 28.40 -8.06 -0.36
CA VAL A 247 28.07 -6.64 -0.55
C VAL A 247 27.63 -5.98 0.76
N TYR A 248 26.75 -6.65 1.51
CA TYR A 248 26.30 -6.14 2.79
C TYR A 248 27.44 -5.96 3.80
N ARG A 249 28.41 -6.90 3.87
CA ARG A 249 29.59 -6.75 4.75
C ARG A 249 30.46 -5.56 4.35
N GLU A 250 30.59 -5.29 3.06
CA GLU A 250 31.32 -4.13 2.53
C GLU A 250 30.62 -2.81 2.86
N LEU A 251 29.29 -2.76 2.70
CA LEU A 251 28.46 -1.63 3.12
C LEU A 251 28.61 -1.32 4.61
N ILE A 252 28.58 -2.35 5.46
CA ILE A 252 28.81 -2.19 6.91
C ILE A 252 30.25 -1.74 7.20
N SER A 253 31.25 -2.29 6.50
CA SER A 253 32.65 -1.86 6.65
C SER A 253 32.81 -0.37 6.33
N ALA A 254 32.18 0.11 5.27
CA ALA A 254 32.19 1.54 4.90
C ALA A 254 31.59 2.44 6.00
N LEU A 255 30.57 1.97 6.72
CA LEU A 255 30.03 2.69 7.88
C LEU A 255 30.98 2.75 9.07
N VAL A 256 31.68 1.64 9.35
CA VAL A 256 32.53 1.49 10.55
C VAL A 256 33.91 2.17 10.40
N THR A 257 34.43 2.22 9.20
CA THR A 257 35.80 2.79 8.94
C THR A 257 35.86 4.32 9.04
N ARG A 258 34.72 5.01 9.12
CA ARG A 258 34.72 6.46 9.35
C ARG A 258 34.68 6.79 10.84
N PRO A 259 35.70 7.52 11.36
CA PRO A 259 35.67 7.99 12.74
C PRO A 259 34.54 9.01 12.95
N PHE A 260 33.63 8.72 13.87
CA PHE A 260 32.66 9.67 14.46
C PHE A 260 31.51 10.16 13.59
N SER A 261 30.87 9.38 12.77
CA SER A 261 29.69 9.98 12.19
C SER A 261 28.41 9.11 12.22
N ARG A 262 27.65 9.28 13.27
CA ARG A 262 26.19 9.29 13.15
C ARG A 262 25.85 10.54 12.32
N SER A 263 26.20 10.57 11.05
CA SER A 263 26.02 11.74 10.19
C SER A 263 24.96 11.45 9.15
N HIS A 264 24.19 12.48 8.89
CA HIS A 264 23.23 12.52 7.79
C HIS A 264 24.03 12.73 6.50
N CYS A 265 24.43 11.64 5.82
CA CYS A 265 25.35 11.71 4.68
C CYS A 265 25.25 10.51 3.72
N VAL A 266 25.73 10.73 2.50
CA VAL A 266 26.00 9.68 1.52
C VAL A 266 27.42 9.18 1.68
N LEU A 267 27.62 7.86 1.69
CA LEU A 267 28.91 7.18 1.73
C LEU A 267 29.05 6.27 0.51
N LEU A 268 30.26 6.21 -0.03
CA LEU A 268 30.61 5.26 -1.09
C LEU A 268 31.45 4.13 -0.50
N CYS A 269 31.18 2.88 -0.89
CA CYS A 269 32.10 1.80 -0.61
C CYS A 269 33.42 2.06 -1.31
N PRO A 270 34.58 1.91 -0.64
CA PRO A 270 35.85 2.03 -1.29
C PRO A 270 36.01 0.95 -2.36
N GLU A 271 36.54 1.31 -3.53
CA GLU A 271 36.95 0.34 -4.53
C GLU A 271 37.98 -0.62 -3.92
N ASP A 272 37.75 -1.92 -4.08
CA ASP A 272 38.70 -2.95 -3.61
C ASP A 272 39.98 -2.85 -4.45
N LYS A 273 41.00 -2.15 -3.93
CA LYS A 273 42.34 -2.10 -4.54
C LYS A 273 43.13 -3.36 -4.20
N SER A 274 42.52 -4.54 -4.25
CA SER A 274 43.21 -5.82 -4.13
C SER A 274 43.86 -6.25 -5.45
N GLY A 275 44.87 -5.52 -5.91
CA GLY A 275 45.55 -5.79 -7.16
C GLY A 275 46.98 -5.22 -7.28
N GLU A 276 47.42 -4.37 -6.39
CA GLU A 276 48.80 -3.92 -6.35
C GLU A 276 49.60 -4.56 -5.23
N ASN A 277 50.19 -5.71 -5.54
CA ASN A 277 51.35 -6.23 -4.84
C ASN A 277 52.44 -5.15 -4.81
N GLN A 278 52.53 -4.37 -3.74
CA GLN A 278 53.77 -3.66 -3.44
C GLN A 278 54.86 -4.68 -3.13
N THR A 279 55.60 -5.05 -4.14
CA THR A 279 56.91 -5.68 -4.01
C THR A 279 57.79 -4.72 -3.23
N ILE A 280 57.95 -4.94 -1.93
CA ILE A 280 58.97 -4.26 -1.15
C ILE A 280 60.31 -4.78 -1.65
N GLY A 281 60.90 -4.01 -2.57
CA GLY A 281 62.28 -4.17 -2.95
C GLY A 281 63.20 -3.66 -1.83
N LYS A 282 64.18 -4.46 -1.54
CA LYS A 282 65.23 -4.33 -0.54
C LYS A 282 65.81 -2.94 -0.32
#